data_4bcca4af398ac3355aaad080a7d8501d
#
_entry.id   4bcca4af398ac3355aaad080a7d8501d
#
_cell.length_a   1.000
_cell.length_b   1.000
_cell.length_c   1.000
_cell.angle_alpha   90.00
_cell.angle_beta   90.00
_cell.angle_gamma   90.00
#
_symmetry.space_group_name_H-M   'P 1'
#
loop_
_entity.id
_entity.type
_entity.pdbx_description
1 polymer ?
#
loop_
_entity_poly.entity_id
_entity_poly.type
_entity_poly.pdbx_seq_one_letter_code
_entity_poly.pdbx_strand_id
1 'polypeptide(L)'
;SLHDALPILRNLRARGVHKDQILTNSTLMLLDKNNMTRQYIDDYLSDNQIQVKESIDISSMDLLIDFARIGVGVACVIKSFVKEDLASGALVEIPLGIPIHKREVGFAYKTTTKPSKTLGEFIRFYKNF
;
A
#
# COMPACT_ATOMS: atom_id res chain seq x y z
N SER A 1 13.03 16.17 0.08
CA SER A 1 11.99 17.07 -0.42
C SER A 1 11.36 16.52 -1.70
N LEU A 2 10.18 16.97 -2.05
CA LEU A 2 9.53 16.67 -3.33
C LEU A 2 10.45 16.96 -4.54
N HIS A 3 11.42 17.87 -4.39
CA HIS A 3 12.38 18.22 -5.43
C HIS A 3 13.37 17.09 -5.75
N ASP A 4 13.75 16.27 -4.78
CA ASP A 4 14.71 15.17 -4.98
C ASP A 4 14.08 13.95 -5.66
N ALA A 5 12.78 13.77 -5.51
CA ALA A 5 12.00 12.70 -6.15
C ALA A 5 11.51 13.07 -7.57
N LEU A 6 11.40 14.37 -7.87
CA LEU A 6 11.01 14.86 -9.20
C LEU A 6 11.94 14.40 -10.33
N PRO A 7 13.27 14.23 -10.15
CA PRO A 7 14.14 13.70 -11.21
C PRO A 7 13.78 12.30 -11.66
N ILE A 8 13.35 11.42 -10.74
CA ILE A 8 12.94 10.04 -11.07
C ILE A 8 11.67 10.06 -11.91
N LEU A 9 10.68 10.85 -11.49
CA LEU A 9 9.43 11.02 -12.24
C LEU A 9 9.66 11.73 -13.59
N ARG A 10 10.56 12.71 -13.65
CA ARG A 10 10.97 13.37 -14.89
C ARG A 10 11.67 12.42 -15.83
N ASN A 11 12.57 11.58 -15.35
CA ASN A 11 13.26 10.57 -16.15
C ASN A 11 12.31 9.52 -16.72
N LEU A 12 11.31 9.10 -15.95
CA LEU A 12 10.26 8.19 -16.41
C LEU A 12 9.41 8.86 -17.52
N ARG A 13 9.06 10.14 -17.35
CA ARG A 13 8.37 10.92 -18.40
C ARG A 13 9.23 11.13 -19.65
N ALA A 14 10.51 11.44 -19.49
CA ALA A 14 11.43 11.62 -20.60
C ALA A 14 11.64 10.32 -21.41
N ARG A 15 11.43 9.16 -20.79
CA ARG A 15 11.44 7.84 -21.45
C ARG A 15 10.10 7.48 -22.11
N GLY A 16 9.13 8.39 -22.14
CA GLY A 16 7.81 8.14 -22.72
C GLY A 16 6.90 7.24 -21.87
N VAL A 17 7.23 7.06 -20.60
CA VAL A 17 6.40 6.26 -19.68
C VAL A 17 5.23 7.13 -19.19
N HIS A 18 4.03 6.80 -19.61
CA HIS A 18 2.82 7.41 -19.08
C HIS A 18 2.58 6.98 -17.62
N LYS A 19 1.91 7.84 -16.86
CA LYS A 19 1.57 7.55 -15.43
C LYS A 19 0.93 6.18 -15.26
N ASP A 20 0.05 5.81 -16.18
CA ASP A 20 -0.67 4.54 -16.15
C ASP A 20 0.22 3.32 -16.44
N GLN A 21 1.44 3.54 -16.94
CA GLN A 21 2.40 2.49 -17.24
C GLN A 21 3.51 2.34 -16.20
N ILE A 22 3.53 3.17 -15.16
CA ILE A 22 4.58 3.12 -14.13
C ILE A 22 4.59 1.75 -13.45
N LEU A 23 3.43 1.24 -13.06
CA LEU A 23 3.34 -0.06 -12.41
C LEU A 23 3.75 -1.20 -13.35
N THR A 24 3.39 -1.11 -14.62
CA THR A 24 3.77 -2.12 -15.62
C THR A 24 5.27 -2.16 -15.87
N ASN A 25 5.93 -1.01 -15.86
CA ASN A 25 7.36 -0.89 -16.24
C ASN A 25 8.33 -0.82 -15.05
N SER A 26 7.82 -1.00 -13.84
CA SER A 26 8.63 -1.00 -12.62
C SER A 26 8.68 -2.40 -11.99
N THR A 27 9.72 -2.68 -11.22
CA THR A 27 9.72 -3.82 -10.31
C THR A 27 8.75 -3.53 -9.18
N LEU A 28 7.68 -4.30 -9.09
CA LEU A 28 6.64 -4.13 -8.09
C LEU A 28 6.93 -5.01 -6.87
N MET A 29 7.06 -4.38 -5.71
CA MET A 29 7.29 -5.07 -4.44
C MET A 29 5.99 -5.21 -3.68
N LEU A 30 5.63 -6.43 -3.34
CA LEU A 30 4.34 -6.81 -2.76
C LEU A 30 4.55 -7.69 -1.52
N LEU A 31 3.62 -7.65 -0.60
CA LEU A 31 3.55 -8.67 0.44
C LEU A 31 3.30 -10.05 -0.17
N ASP A 32 3.64 -11.11 0.55
CA ASP A 32 3.43 -12.47 0.07
C ASP A 32 1.95 -12.81 -0.16
N LYS A 33 1.70 -13.85 -0.95
CA LYS A 33 0.35 -14.20 -1.43
C LYS A 33 -0.65 -14.61 -0.35
N ASN A 34 -0.19 -14.97 0.83
CA ASN A 34 -1.05 -15.34 1.95
C ASN A 34 -1.57 -14.13 2.73
N ASN A 35 -1.07 -12.94 2.43
CA ASN A 35 -1.48 -11.71 3.09
C ASN A 35 -2.75 -11.13 2.44
N MET A 36 -3.73 -10.75 3.25
CA MET A 36 -4.98 -10.18 2.73
C MET A 36 -4.78 -8.84 2.02
N THR A 37 -3.80 -8.05 2.43
CA THR A 37 -3.44 -6.82 1.73
C THR A 37 -2.92 -7.12 0.32
N ARG A 38 -2.15 -8.20 0.16
CA ARG A 38 -1.71 -8.68 -1.14
C ARG A 38 -2.88 -9.08 -2.04
N GLN A 39 -3.84 -9.82 -1.54
CA GLN A 39 -5.02 -10.21 -2.31
C GLN A 39 -5.79 -8.99 -2.81
N TYR A 40 -5.94 -7.98 -1.97
CA TYR A 40 -6.59 -6.73 -2.32
C TYR A 40 -5.88 -5.99 -3.47
N ILE A 41 -4.57 -5.98 -3.47
CA ILE A 41 -3.76 -5.39 -4.55
C ILE A 41 -3.84 -6.23 -5.82
N ASP A 42 -3.77 -7.55 -5.71
CA ASP A 42 -3.92 -8.45 -6.87
C ASP A 42 -5.27 -8.25 -7.55
N ASP A 43 -6.36 -8.12 -6.79
CA ASP A 43 -7.69 -7.82 -7.32
C ASP A 43 -7.73 -6.46 -8.03
N TYR A 44 -7.14 -5.43 -7.43
CA TYR A 44 -7.02 -4.12 -8.06
C TYR A 44 -6.28 -4.17 -9.40
N LEU A 45 -5.15 -4.86 -9.47
CA LEU A 45 -4.36 -5.00 -10.69
C LEU A 45 -5.15 -5.76 -11.77
N SER A 46 -5.82 -6.83 -11.37
CA SER A 46 -6.65 -7.66 -12.28
C SER A 46 -7.86 -6.90 -12.80
N ASP A 47 -8.62 -6.25 -11.92
CA ASP A 47 -9.84 -5.51 -12.28
C ASP A 47 -9.55 -4.34 -13.22
N ASN A 48 -8.38 -3.73 -13.10
CA ASN A 48 -7.94 -2.62 -13.95
C ASN A 48 -7.03 -3.06 -15.11
N GLN A 49 -6.88 -4.36 -15.34
CA GLN A 49 -6.09 -4.93 -16.43
C GLN A 49 -4.63 -4.42 -16.45
N ILE A 50 -4.05 -4.19 -15.27
CA ILE A 50 -2.66 -3.76 -15.13
C ILE A 50 -1.76 -4.99 -15.15
N GLN A 51 -0.94 -5.09 -16.18
CA GLN A 51 0.04 -6.16 -16.31
C GLN A 51 1.34 -5.75 -15.63
N VAL A 52 1.76 -6.55 -14.65
CA VAL A 52 3.04 -6.38 -13.95
C VAL A 52 4.08 -7.28 -14.60
N LYS A 53 5.16 -6.70 -15.12
CA LYS A 53 6.23 -7.47 -15.78
C LYS A 53 7.13 -8.15 -14.79
N GLU A 54 7.39 -7.51 -13.67
CA GLU A 54 8.30 -8.00 -12.64
C GLU A 54 7.74 -7.69 -11.26
N SER A 55 7.70 -8.69 -10.40
CA SER A 55 7.29 -8.52 -9.01
C SER A 55 8.19 -9.29 -8.06
N ILE A 56 8.35 -8.76 -6.86
CA ILE A 56 9.09 -9.37 -5.76
C ILE A 56 8.14 -9.52 -4.58
N ASP A 57 8.04 -10.73 -4.06
CA ASP A 57 7.26 -11.02 -2.86
C ASP A 57 8.13 -10.82 -1.62
N ILE A 58 7.64 -10.05 -0.65
CA ILE A 58 8.35 -9.68 0.58
C ILE A 58 7.46 -10.02 1.77
N SER A 59 8.03 -10.65 2.78
CA SER A 59 7.29 -11.24 3.90
C SER A 59 6.75 -10.23 4.92
N SER A 60 7.32 -9.03 5.00
CA SER A 60 6.88 -8.02 5.96
C SER A 60 6.75 -6.63 5.36
N MET A 61 5.82 -5.83 5.92
CA MET A 61 5.62 -4.45 5.53
C MET A 61 6.86 -3.58 5.82
N ASP A 62 7.52 -3.80 6.95
CA ASP A 62 8.71 -3.04 7.33
C ASP A 62 9.86 -3.24 6.35
N LEU A 63 10.12 -4.48 5.96
CA LEU A 63 11.14 -4.81 4.97
C LEU A 63 10.81 -4.24 3.60
N LEU A 64 9.55 -4.28 3.22
CA LEU A 64 9.06 -3.73 1.96
C LEU A 64 9.27 -2.22 1.90
N ILE A 65 9.01 -1.50 3.00
CA ILE A 65 9.26 -0.06 3.12
C ILE A 65 10.77 0.23 3.05
N ASP A 66 11.60 -0.56 3.74
CA ASP A 66 13.05 -0.39 3.71
C ASP A 66 13.61 -0.55 2.30
N PHE A 67 13.15 -1.55 1.54
CA PHE A 67 13.54 -1.72 0.14
C PHE A 67 13.08 -0.57 -0.76
N ALA A 68 11.91 0.00 -0.49
CA ALA A 68 11.46 1.18 -1.21
C ALA A 68 12.38 2.39 -0.93
N ARG A 69 12.80 2.58 0.33
CA ARG A 69 13.71 3.67 0.72
C ARG A 69 15.06 3.60 0.01
N ILE A 70 15.58 2.39 -0.22
CA ILE A 70 16.86 2.21 -0.93
C ILE A 70 16.70 2.13 -2.46
N GLY A 71 15.47 2.25 -2.97
CA GLY A 71 15.23 2.36 -4.40
C GLY A 71 15.20 1.05 -5.18
N VAL A 72 14.90 -0.09 -4.53
CA VAL A 72 14.80 -1.40 -5.20
C VAL A 72 13.65 -1.42 -6.22
N GLY A 73 12.54 -0.77 -5.91
CA GLY A 73 11.38 -0.77 -6.80
C GLY A 73 10.22 0.06 -6.26
N VAL A 74 9.05 -0.20 -6.78
CA VAL A 74 7.78 0.41 -6.36
C VAL A 74 7.10 -0.49 -5.34
N ALA A 75 6.84 0.03 -4.16
CA ALA A 75 6.21 -0.71 -3.08
C ALA A 75 4.72 -0.40 -2.95
N CYS A 76 3.91 -1.45 -2.74
CA CYS A 76 2.52 -1.30 -2.31
C CYS A 76 2.46 -1.35 -0.79
N VAL A 77 2.24 -0.22 -0.15
CA VAL A 77 2.27 -0.07 1.30
C VAL A 77 1.01 0.61 1.83
N ILE A 78 0.77 0.41 3.12
CA ILE A 78 -0.26 1.18 3.82
C ILE A 78 0.26 2.60 4.04
N LYS A 79 -0.40 3.60 3.46
CA LYS A 79 0.05 4.99 3.44
C LYS A 79 0.35 5.56 4.82
N SER A 80 -0.42 5.17 5.84
CA SER A 80 -0.20 5.64 7.22
C SER A 80 1.17 5.25 7.80
N PHE A 81 1.79 4.19 7.31
CA PHE A 81 3.10 3.73 7.78
C PHE A 81 4.28 4.50 7.18
N VAL A 82 4.05 5.25 6.13
CA VAL A 82 5.07 6.01 5.40
C VAL A 82 4.83 7.52 5.42
N LYS A 83 4.02 8.02 6.34
CA LYS A 83 3.70 9.45 6.44
C LYS A 83 4.93 10.33 6.54
N GLU A 84 5.88 9.95 7.39
CA GLU A 84 7.12 10.70 7.59
C GLU A 84 8.02 10.65 6.36
N ASP A 85 8.10 9.51 5.70
CA ASP A 85 8.85 9.35 4.45
C ASP A 85 8.29 10.22 3.33
N LEU A 86 6.96 10.29 3.22
CA LEU A 86 6.29 11.15 2.25
C LEU A 86 6.48 12.63 2.59
N ALA A 87 6.40 13.00 3.86
CA ALA A 87 6.60 14.38 4.30
C ALA A 87 8.04 14.86 4.08
N SER A 88 9.03 14.01 4.31
CA SER A 88 10.45 14.30 4.10
C SER A 88 10.91 14.22 2.65
N GLY A 89 10.13 13.57 1.79
CA GLY A 89 10.49 13.28 0.40
C GLY A 89 11.39 12.06 0.22
N ALA A 90 11.63 11.27 1.28
CA ALA A 90 12.36 10.00 1.17
C ALA A 90 11.63 9.00 0.28
N LEU A 91 10.30 9.03 0.31
CA LEU A 91 9.42 8.30 -0.59
C LEU A 91 8.45 9.26 -1.30
N VAL A 92 8.00 8.86 -2.47
CA VAL A 92 7.00 9.61 -3.25
C VAL A 92 5.84 8.71 -3.59
N GLU A 93 4.63 9.21 -3.38
CA GLU A 93 3.42 8.53 -3.80
C GLU A 93 3.28 8.60 -5.33
N ILE A 94 3.08 7.46 -5.97
CA ILE A 94 2.79 7.40 -7.39
C ILE A 94 1.30 7.65 -7.60
N PRO A 95 0.93 8.72 -8.31
CA PRO A 95 -0.47 8.97 -8.61
C PRO A 95 -0.98 7.92 -9.61
N LEU A 96 -2.02 7.20 -9.22
CA LEU A 96 -2.69 6.22 -10.07
C LEU A 96 -3.85 6.90 -10.81
N GLY A 97 -4.05 6.55 -12.08
CA GLY A 97 -5.19 7.04 -12.87
C GLY A 97 -6.52 6.56 -12.29
N ILE A 98 -6.57 5.31 -11.83
CA ILE A 98 -7.68 4.75 -11.07
C ILE A 98 -7.20 4.57 -9.63
N PRO A 99 -7.81 5.24 -8.64
CA PRO A 99 -7.36 5.14 -7.26
C PRO A 99 -7.67 3.77 -6.67
N ILE A 100 -6.81 3.31 -5.76
CA ILE A 100 -7.08 2.16 -4.92
C ILE A 100 -8.11 2.59 -3.86
N HIS A 101 -9.26 1.93 -3.82
CA HIS A 101 -10.29 2.22 -2.82
C HIS A 101 -9.80 1.92 -1.41
N LYS A 102 -10.22 2.75 -0.46
CA LYS A 102 -9.97 2.51 0.97
C LYS A 102 -10.72 1.26 1.41
N ARG A 103 -10.05 0.45 2.23
CA ARG A 103 -10.70 -0.69 2.88
C ARG A 103 -11.30 -0.25 4.20
N GLU A 104 -12.44 -0.83 4.52
CA GLU A 104 -12.99 -0.76 5.87
C GLU A 104 -12.36 -1.82 6.75
N VAL A 105 -12.01 -1.44 7.95
CA VAL A 105 -11.48 -2.33 8.98
C VAL A 105 -12.38 -2.19 10.21
N GLY A 106 -12.78 -3.30 10.76
CA GLY A 106 -13.64 -3.31 11.93
C GLY A 106 -13.39 -4.53 12.81
N PHE A 107 -13.99 -4.50 13.97
CA PHE A 107 -13.99 -5.61 14.91
C PHE A 107 -15.35 -6.31 14.88
N ALA A 108 -15.34 -7.61 14.72
CA ALA A 108 -16.55 -8.43 14.73
C ALA A 108 -16.57 -9.33 15.98
N TYR A 109 -17.71 -9.41 16.62
CA TYR A 109 -17.92 -10.29 17.76
C TYR A 109 -19.30 -10.94 17.70
N LYS A 110 -19.43 -12.09 18.35
CA LYS A 110 -20.69 -12.85 18.37
C LYS A 110 -21.70 -12.19 19.30
N THR A 111 -22.84 -11.76 18.77
CA THR A 111 -23.87 -11.06 19.54
C THR A 111 -24.76 -12.00 20.38
N THR A 112 -24.84 -13.28 20.03
CA THR A 112 -25.67 -14.27 20.72
C THR A 112 -25.09 -14.81 22.01
N THR A 113 -23.81 -14.51 22.29
CA THR A 113 -23.10 -14.92 23.51
C THR A 113 -22.82 -13.68 24.36
N LYS A 114 -23.07 -13.78 25.69
CA LYS A 114 -22.73 -12.70 26.60
C LYS A 114 -21.22 -12.45 26.55
N PRO A 115 -20.77 -11.22 26.25
CA PRO A 115 -19.35 -10.92 26.16
C PRO A 115 -18.68 -11.03 27.53
N SER A 116 -17.41 -11.40 27.57
CA SER A 116 -16.59 -11.30 28.77
C SER A 116 -16.53 -9.86 29.26
N LYS A 117 -16.19 -9.65 30.53
CA LYS A 117 -16.03 -8.30 31.10
C LYS A 117 -15.08 -7.44 30.27
N THR A 118 -13.92 -7.99 29.92
CA THR A 118 -12.91 -7.31 29.11
C THR A 118 -13.44 -6.93 27.73
N LEU A 119 -14.11 -7.86 27.04
CA LEU A 119 -14.72 -7.57 25.74
C LEU A 119 -15.81 -6.51 25.85
N GLY A 120 -16.65 -6.57 26.88
CA GLY A 120 -17.68 -5.57 27.13
C GLY A 120 -17.11 -4.17 27.36
N GLU A 121 -16.01 -4.06 28.09
CA GLU A 121 -15.29 -2.78 28.31
C GLU A 121 -14.70 -2.26 26.99
N PHE A 122 -14.09 -3.13 26.20
CA PHE A 122 -13.55 -2.75 24.89
C PHE A 122 -14.65 -2.24 23.94
N ILE A 123 -15.80 -2.93 23.87
CA ILE A 123 -16.92 -2.52 23.03
C ILE A 123 -17.44 -1.15 23.45
N ARG A 124 -17.57 -0.90 24.75
CA ARG A 124 -18.01 0.41 25.27
C ARG A 124 -17.00 1.51 24.92
N PHE A 125 -15.72 1.24 25.08
CA PHE A 125 -14.66 2.17 24.71
C PHE A 125 -14.71 2.51 23.22
N TYR A 126 -14.83 1.51 22.37
CA TYR A 126 -14.88 1.69 20.93
C TYR A 126 -16.10 2.49 20.46
N LYS A 127 -17.29 2.23 21.03
CA LYS A 127 -18.53 2.93 20.66
C LYS A 127 -18.55 4.40 21.10
N ASN A 128 -17.76 4.78 22.08
CA ASN A 128 -17.66 6.15 22.58
C ASN A 128 -16.52 6.95 21.91
N PHE A 129 -15.88 6.37 20.93
CA PHE A 129 -14.80 6.99 20.15
C PHE A 129 -15.39 7.65 18.86
#